data_b6a20efaf2cf850b387fe19fe171caad
#
_entry.id   b6a20efaf2cf850b387fe19fe171caad
#
_cell.length_a   1.000
_cell.length_b   1.000
_cell.length_c   1.000
_cell.angle_alpha   90.00
_cell.angle_beta   90.00
_cell.angle_gamma   90.00
#
_symmetry.space_group_name_H-M   'P 1'
#
loop_
_entity.id
_entity.type
_entity.pdbx_description
1 polymer ?
#
loop_
_entity_poly.entity_id
_entity_poly.type
_entity_poly.pdbx_seq_one_letter_code
_entity_poly.pdbx_strand_id
1 'polypeptide(L)'
;MGTDTLVDDIYRLMDTKMVAEGVDVEKVVQDFGENMKSILVNNITAHEFDKRKLRMSNIGKKDRQLWYGYNGYKGEELQPHVYIKFLYGHLIEEMVLALVKLSGHEVTDEQKKVEVSGIKGSMDCKIDGVLTDVKSASSYGFKKFKDGNLINDDPFG
;
A
#
# COMPACT_ATOMS: atom_id res chain seq x y z
N MET A 1 -12.96 15.64 9.06
CA MET A 1 -12.76 15.93 7.63
C MET A 1 -13.24 14.73 6.86
N GLY A 2 -13.60 14.86 5.61
CA GLY A 2 -13.96 13.71 4.78
C GLY A 2 -12.92 13.50 3.69
N THR A 3 -12.84 12.29 3.15
CA THR A 3 -11.89 11.96 2.06
C THR A 3 -12.12 12.76 0.76
N ASP A 4 -13.26 13.45 0.65
CA ASP A 4 -13.61 14.25 -0.53
C ASP A 4 -12.67 15.44 -0.76
N THR A 5 -12.06 15.99 0.31
CA THR A 5 -11.12 17.13 0.24
C THR A 5 -9.66 16.71 0.29
N LEU A 6 -9.38 15.42 0.46
CA LEU A 6 -8.04 14.87 0.72
C LEU A 6 -6.98 15.37 -0.28
N VAL A 7 -7.28 15.31 -1.57
CA VAL A 7 -6.34 15.72 -2.63
C VAL A 7 -6.08 17.22 -2.59
N ASP A 8 -7.13 18.01 -2.43
CA ASP A 8 -7.04 19.47 -2.37
C ASP A 8 -6.30 19.92 -1.11
N ASP A 9 -6.50 19.24 0.02
CA ASP A 9 -5.82 19.55 1.28
C ASP A 9 -4.32 19.25 1.21
N ILE A 10 -3.94 18.13 0.57
CA ILE A 10 -2.51 17.82 0.30
C ILE A 10 -1.92 18.88 -0.66
N TYR A 11 -2.61 19.25 -1.71
CA TYR A 11 -2.12 20.27 -2.64
C TYR A 11 -1.98 21.63 -1.96
N ARG A 12 -2.94 22.02 -1.11
CA ARG A 12 -2.87 23.23 -0.30
C ARG A 12 -1.64 23.20 0.63
N LEU A 13 -1.41 22.09 1.33
CA LEU A 13 -0.19 21.91 2.14
C LEU A 13 1.08 22.14 1.31
N MET A 14 1.15 21.56 0.12
CA MET A 14 2.35 21.65 -0.74
C MET A 14 2.54 23.05 -1.33
N ASP A 15 1.47 23.78 -1.61
CA ASP A 15 1.50 25.14 -2.15
C ASP A 15 1.84 26.16 -1.07
N THR A 16 1.12 26.14 0.04
CA THR A 16 1.26 27.14 1.11
C THR A 16 2.39 26.85 2.07
N LYS A 17 2.88 25.61 2.14
CA LYS A 17 3.83 25.10 3.17
C LYS A 17 3.30 25.23 4.59
N MET A 18 1.97 25.30 4.75
CA MET A 18 1.31 25.43 6.05
C MET A 18 0.70 24.09 6.45
N VAL A 19 1.25 23.50 7.50
CA VAL A 19 0.70 22.29 8.12
C VAL A 19 -0.63 22.62 8.80
N ALA A 20 -1.56 21.67 8.81
CA ALA A 20 -2.82 21.82 9.47
C ALA A 20 -2.66 22.06 10.98
N GLU A 21 -3.57 22.85 11.56
CA GLU A 21 -3.55 23.18 13.00
C GLU A 21 -3.72 21.93 13.85
N GLY A 22 -2.95 21.84 14.92
CA GLY A 22 -3.01 20.72 15.89
C GLY A 22 -2.20 19.48 15.46
N VAL A 23 -1.57 19.48 14.29
CA VAL A 23 -0.72 18.36 13.85
C VAL A 23 0.66 18.46 14.49
N ASP A 24 1.09 17.39 15.16
CA ASP A 24 2.46 17.25 15.66
C ASP A 24 3.40 16.87 14.51
N VAL A 25 3.98 17.88 13.89
CA VAL A 25 4.88 17.74 12.73
C VAL A 25 6.09 16.88 13.08
N GLU A 26 6.67 17.08 14.25
CA GLU A 26 7.90 16.39 14.65
C GLU A 26 7.65 14.90 14.78
N LYS A 27 6.53 14.53 15.38
CA LYS A 27 6.09 13.14 15.48
C LYS A 27 5.82 12.52 14.11
N VAL A 28 5.09 13.19 13.23
CA VAL A 28 4.79 12.65 11.87
C VAL A 28 6.07 12.41 11.08
N VAL A 29 7.03 13.34 11.15
CA VAL A 29 8.30 13.20 10.43
C VAL A 29 9.17 12.09 11.03
N GLN A 30 9.18 11.96 12.35
CA GLN A 30 9.90 10.88 13.04
C GLN A 30 9.31 9.51 12.66
N ASP A 31 8.00 9.35 12.79
CA ASP A 31 7.29 8.10 12.44
C ASP A 31 7.57 7.72 10.96
N PHE A 32 7.49 8.69 10.04
CA PHE A 32 7.84 8.51 8.65
C PHE A 32 9.29 8.00 8.47
N GLY A 33 10.25 8.61 9.15
CA GLY A 33 11.66 8.20 9.09
C GLY A 33 11.87 6.77 9.59
N GLU A 34 11.23 6.38 10.67
CA GLU A 34 11.31 5.03 11.23
C GLU A 34 10.65 3.98 10.33
N ASN A 35 9.50 4.31 9.74
CA ASN A 35 8.82 3.44 8.78
C ASN A 35 9.66 3.24 7.52
N MET A 36 10.22 4.31 6.95
CA MET A 36 11.14 4.25 5.81
C MET A 36 12.35 3.34 6.08
N LYS A 37 12.97 3.49 7.25
CA LYS A 37 14.07 2.62 7.69
C LYS A 37 13.62 1.16 7.78
N SER A 38 12.47 0.90 8.37
CA SER A 38 11.91 -0.45 8.52
C SER A 38 11.61 -1.10 7.18
N ILE A 39 11.01 -0.36 6.25
CA ILE A 39 10.74 -0.81 4.89
C ILE A 39 12.06 -1.21 4.20
N LEU A 40 13.08 -0.36 4.26
CA LEU A 40 14.37 -0.67 3.63
C LEU A 40 15.00 -1.91 4.23
N VAL A 41 15.09 -2.01 5.55
CA VAL A 41 15.66 -3.18 6.24
C VAL A 41 14.90 -4.45 5.86
N ASN A 42 13.56 -4.43 5.89
CA ASN A 42 12.75 -5.58 5.56
C ASN A 42 12.88 -6.02 4.09
N ASN A 43 13.15 -5.11 3.18
CA ASN A 43 13.32 -5.44 1.76
C ASN A 43 14.72 -5.96 1.41
N ILE A 44 15.76 -5.59 2.17
CA ILE A 44 17.13 -6.06 1.92
C ILE A 44 17.52 -7.30 2.74
N THR A 45 16.74 -7.64 3.77
CA THR A 45 16.94 -8.87 4.54
C THR A 45 16.13 -10.01 3.93
N ALA A 46 16.74 -11.18 3.81
CA ALA A 46 16.04 -12.35 3.30
C ALA A 46 14.99 -12.82 4.32
N HIS A 47 13.74 -12.83 3.90
CA HIS A 47 12.66 -13.44 4.66
C HIS A 47 12.13 -14.66 3.93
N GLU A 48 12.14 -15.82 4.61
CA GLU A 48 11.44 -16.99 4.11
C GLU A 48 9.94 -16.82 4.36
N PHE A 49 9.19 -16.63 3.29
CA PHE A 49 7.74 -16.65 3.36
C PHE A 49 7.21 -18.07 3.15
N ASP A 50 6.39 -18.55 4.09
CA ASP A 50 5.62 -19.77 3.88
C ASP A 50 4.59 -19.54 2.77
N LYS A 51 4.92 -19.98 1.55
CA LYS A 51 4.09 -19.84 0.35
C LYS A 51 2.86 -20.74 0.37
N ARG A 52 2.78 -21.69 1.30
CA ARG A 52 1.69 -22.68 1.41
C ARG A 52 0.46 -22.17 2.14
N LYS A 53 0.40 -20.88 2.47
CA LYS A 53 -0.76 -20.27 3.13
C LYS A 53 -1.56 -19.40 2.19
N LEU A 54 -2.86 -19.59 2.19
CA LEU A 54 -3.76 -18.65 1.54
C LEU A 54 -3.71 -17.30 2.29
N ARG A 55 -3.70 -16.24 1.53
CA ARG A 55 -3.71 -14.86 2.03
C ARG A 55 -4.79 -14.06 1.32
N MET A 56 -5.31 -13.02 1.96
CA MET A 56 -6.30 -12.15 1.33
C MET A 56 -5.79 -11.54 0.01
N SER A 57 -4.50 -11.24 -0.12
CA SER A 57 -3.87 -10.78 -1.36
C SER A 57 -3.86 -11.82 -2.50
N ASN A 58 -4.24 -13.06 -2.21
CA ASN A 58 -4.37 -14.11 -3.23
C ASN A 58 -5.81 -14.23 -3.75
N ILE A 59 -6.78 -13.56 -3.12
CA ILE A 59 -8.19 -13.59 -3.56
C ILE A 59 -8.27 -13.01 -4.98
N GLY A 60 -8.96 -13.71 -5.86
CA GLY A 60 -9.08 -13.33 -7.28
C GLY A 60 -8.05 -13.94 -8.23
N LYS A 61 -7.02 -14.62 -7.70
CA LYS A 61 -6.12 -15.42 -8.56
C LYS A 61 -6.84 -16.65 -9.10
N LYS A 62 -6.41 -17.11 -10.27
CA LYS A 62 -6.95 -18.34 -10.90
C LYS A 62 -6.72 -19.55 -10.00
N ASP A 63 -7.71 -20.44 -9.86
CA ASP A 63 -7.66 -21.61 -8.97
C ASP A 63 -6.40 -22.47 -9.17
N ARG A 64 -6.00 -22.66 -10.44
CA ARG A 64 -4.78 -23.38 -10.77
C ARG A 64 -3.51 -22.73 -10.19
N GLN A 65 -3.44 -21.41 -10.21
CA GLN A 65 -2.32 -20.65 -9.65
C GLN A 65 -2.29 -20.74 -8.12
N LEU A 66 -3.47 -20.67 -7.48
CA LEU A 66 -3.61 -20.90 -6.04
C LEU A 66 -3.20 -22.31 -5.64
N TRP A 67 -3.62 -23.31 -6.42
CA TRP A 67 -3.27 -24.71 -6.17
C TRP A 67 -1.76 -24.96 -6.23
N TYR A 68 -1.07 -24.45 -7.26
CA TYR A 68 0.39 -24.56 -7.33
C TYR A 68 1.08 -23.88 -6.14
N GLY A 69 0.65 -22.68 -5.77
CA GLY A 69 1.20 -21.95 -4.63
C GLY A 69 1.01 -22.72 -3.32
N TYR A 70 -0.19 -23.24 -3.09
CA TYR A 70 -0.53 -24.01 -1.89
C TYR A 70 0.26 -25.32 -1.79
N ASN A 71 0.52 -25.99 -2.90
CA ASN A 71 1.31 -27.22 -2.95
C ASN A 71 2.84 -26.97 -2.99
N GLY A 72 3.27 -25.73 -2.83
CA GLY A 72 4.68 -25.39 -2.67
C GLY A 72 5.51 -25.38 -3.97
N TYR A 73 4.84 -25.39 -5.12
CA TYR A 73 5.54 -25.22 -6.39
C TYR A 73 6.17 -23.83 -6.46
N LYS A 74 7.44 -23.77 -6.83
CA LYS A 74 8.15 -22.50 -7.04
C LYS A 74 7.66 -21.87 -8.35
N GLY A 75 7.25 -20.60 -8.27
CA GLY A 75 7.05 -19.80 -9.47
C GLY A 75 8.38 -19.36 -10.08
N GLU A 76 8.30 -18.64 -11.18
CA GLU A 76 9.46 -18.00 -11.78
C GLU A 76 10.10 -17.01 -10.79
N GLU A 77 11.43 -16.97 -10.75
CA GLU A 77 12.15 -16.00 -9.92
C GLU A 77 11.99 -14.60 -10.49
N LEU A 78 11.61 -13.68 -9.61
CA LEU A 78 11.43 -12.29 -10.00
C LEU A 78 12.80 -11.66 -10.31
N GLN A 79 12.86 -10.92 -11.40
CA GLN A 79 14.04 -10.16 -11.75
C GLN A 79 14.34 -9.05 -10.71
N PRO A 80 15.62 -8.70 -10.45
CA PRO A 80 15.99 -7.72 -9.42
C PRO A 80 15.26 -6.38 -9.52
N HIS A 81 14.99 -5.90 -10.74
CA HIS A 81 14.29 -4.63 -10.95
C HIS A 81 12.82 -4.66 -10.45
N VAL A 82 12.20 -5.85 -10.33
CA VAL A 82 10.85 -5.98 -9.79
C VAL A 82 10.83 -5.73 -8.29
N TYR A 83 11.85 -6.20 -7.58
CA TYR A 83 12.02 -5.90 -6.15
C TYR A 83 12.21 -4.40 -5.88
N ILE A 84 12.95 -3.71 -6.76
CA ILE A 84 13.09 -2.25 -6.68
C ILE A 84 11.73 -1.56 -6.88
N LYS A 85 10.89 -2.05 -7.79
CA LYS A 85 9.52 -1.51 -7.97
C LYS A 85 8.66 -1.70 -6.72
N PHE A 86 8.76 -2.86 -6.05
CA PHE A 86 8.02 -3.10 -4.81
C PHE A 86 8.50 -2.16 -3.69
N LEU A 87 9.83 -2.02 -3.53
CA LEU A 87 10.40 -1.08 -2.57
C LEU A 87 9.89 0.34 -2.83
N TYR A 88 9.93 0.78 -4.09
CA TYR A 88 9.44 2.10 -4.48
C TYR A 88 7.95 2.31 -4.15
N GLY A 89 7.12 1.27 -4.37
CA GLY A 89 5.71 1.31 -3.99
C GLY A 89 5.50 1.56 -2.50
N HIS A 90 6.20 0.83 -1.64
CA HIS A 90 6.13 1.01 -0.19
C HIS A 90 6.62 2.38 0.28
N LEU A 91 7.70 2.90 -0.34
CA LEU A 91 8.22 4.22 0.00
C LEU A 91 7.23 5.34 -0.38
N ILE A 92 6.54 5.21 -1.52
CA ILE A 92 5.50 6.16 -1.93
C ILE A 92 4.30 6.09 -0.99
N GLU A 93 3.87 4.90 -0.58
CA GLU A 93 2.78 4.70 0.38
C GLU A 93 3.05 5.50 1.66
N GLU A 94 4.21 5.30 2.30
CA GLU A 94 4.60 6.01 3.52
C GLU A 94 4.66 7.53 3.32
N MET A 95 5.20 7.98 2.19
CA MET A 95 5.25 9.42 1.88
C MET A 95 3.85 10.01 1.75
N VAL A 96 2.95 9.33 1.07
CA VAL A 96 1.54 9.78 0.93
C VAL A 96 0.86 9.84 2.28
N LEU A 97 1.02 8.81 3.13
CA LEU A 97 0.43 8.80 4.47
C LEU A 97 0.97 9.93 5.36
N ALA A 98 2.26 10.26 5.28
CA ALA A 98 2.83 11.41 5.98
C ALA A 98 2.20 12.73 5.51
N LEU A 99 2.03 12.92 4.19
CA LEU A 99 1.37 14.12 3.64
C LEU A 99 -0.10 14.21 4.06
N VAL A 100 -0.82 13.08 4.10
CA VAL A 100 -2.20 12.99 4.59
C VAL A 100 -2.29 13.47 6.05
N LYS A 101 -1.42 12.97 6.92
CA LYS A 101 -1.35 13.39 8.34
C LYS A 101 -1.03 14.89 8.47
N LEU A 102 -0.04 15.38 7.71
CA LEU A 102 0.36 16.80 7.73
C LEU A 102 -0.72 17.74 7.17
N SER A 103 -1.59 17.26 6.29
CA SER A 103 -2.74 18.02 5.78
C SER A 103 -3.95 18.01 6.72
N GLY A 104 -3.85 17.33 7.89
CA GLY A 104 -4.85 17.36 8.96
C GLY A 104 -5.87 16.22 8.91
N HIS A 105 -5.69 15.23 8.05
CA HIS A 105 -6.54 14.05 8.02
C HIS A 105 -6.09 13.01 9.05
N GLU A 106 -7.05 12.31 9.64
CA GLU A 106 -6.78 11.23 10.58
C GLU A 106 -6.42 9.95 9.85
N VAL A 107 -5.24 9.38 10.16
CA VAL A 107 -4.82 8.07 9.65
C VAL A 107 -4.79 7.08 10.81
N THR A 108 -5.55 5.99 10.68
CA THR A 108 -5.67 4.95 11.71
C THR A 108 -5.53 3.55 11.11
N ASP A 109 -5.36 2.55 11.96
CA ASP A 109 -5.30 1.13 11.58
C ASP A 109 -4.19 0.82 10.53
N GLU A 110 -3.08 1.58 10.52
CA GLU A 110 -1.97 1.39 9.57
C GLU A 110 -1.41 -0.03 9.65
N GLN A 111 -1.32 -0.70 8.50
CA GLN A 111 -0.84 -2.08 8.34
C GLN A 111 -1.49 -3.10 9.31
N LYS A 112 -2.75 -2.85 9.68
CA LYS A 112 -3.47 -3.68 10.63
C LYS A 112 -3.71 -5.09 10.08
N LYS A 113 -3.31 -6.08 10.86
CA LYS A 113 -3.55 -7.49 10.51
C LYS A 113 -5.01 -7.84 10.70
N VAL A 114 -5.55 -8.51 9.71
CA VAL A 114 -6.93 -9.01 9.71
C VAL A 114 -6.94 -10.50 9.40
N GLU A 115 -7.92 -11.20 9.96
CA GLU A 115 -8.12 -12.63 9.70
C GLU A 115 -9.61 -12.92 9.57
N VAL A 116 -9.99 -13.57 8.48
CA VAL A 116 -11.36 -14.02 8.24
C VAL A 116 -11.31 -15.46 7.79
N SER A 117 -12.03 -16.33 8.52
CA SER A 117 -12.09 -17.78 8.22
C SER A 117 -10.71 -18.44 8.07
N GLY A 118 -9.75 -18.04 8.89
CA GLY A 118 -8.37 -18.56 8.85
C GLY A 118 -7.49 -17.97 7.74
N ILE A 119 -8.02 -17.10 6.88
CA ILE A 119 -7.27 -16.42 5.84
C ILE A 119 -6.76 -15.08 6.38
N LYS A 120 -5.44 -14.92 6.37
CA LYS A 120 -4.77 -13.72 6.91
C LYS A 120 -4.51 -12.68 5.82
N GLY A 121 -4.62 -11.43 6.21
CA GLY A 121 -4.28 -10.27 5.39
C GLY A 121 -3.82 -9.10 6.24
N SER A 122 -3.57 -7.98 5.58
CA SER A 122 -3.42 -6.67 6.20
C SER A 122 -4.18 -5.66 5.38
N MET A 123 -4.76 -4.70 6.05
CA MET A 123 -5.28 -3.49 5.40
C MET A 123 -4.19 -2.43 5.46
N ASP A 124 -4.14 -1.54 4.47
CA ASP A 124 -3.13 -0.49 4.47
C ASP A 124 -3.43 0.52 5.59
N CYS A 125 -4.58 1.17 5.53
CA CYS A 125 -4.99 2.11 6.59
C CYS A 125 -6.48 2.46 6.51
N LYS A 126 -6.92 3.31 7.43
CA LYS A 126 -8.14 4.12 7.29
C LYS A 126 -7.76 5.59 7.29
N ILE A 127 -8.33 6.35 6.37
CA ILE A 127 -8.24 7.82 6.33
C ILE A 127 -9.62 8.37 6.64
N ASP A 128 -9.73 9.18 7.69
CA ASP A 128 -11.00 9.72 8.21
C ASP A 128 -12.08 8.64 8.42
N GLY A 129 -11.65 7.46 8.88
CA GLY A 129 -12.52 6.30 9.08
C GLY A 129 -12.84 5.47 7.83
N VAL A 130 -12.46 5.92 6.64
CA VAL A 130 -12.66 5.21 5.37
C VAL A 130 -11.51 4.25 5.10
N LEU A 131 -11.83 2.97 4.85
CA LEU A 131 -10.83 1.98 4.45
C LEU A 131 -10.16 2.40 3.13
N THR A 132 -8.86 2.58 3.17
CA THR A 132 -8.08 3.13 2.06
C THR A 132 -6.88 2.21 1.73
N ASP A 133 -6.65 2.02 0.45
CA ASP A 133 -5.51 1.31 -0.12
C ASP A 133 -4.71 2.29 -0.99
N VAL A 134 -3.42 2.42 -0.73
CA VAL A 134 -2.53 3.35 -1.44
C VAL A 134 -1.75 2.60 -2.51
N LYS A 135 -1.97 2.94 -3.77
CA LYS A 135 -1.31 2.29 -4.91
C LYS A 135 -0.59 3.29 -5.79
N SER A 136 0.68 3.00 -6.06
CA SER A 136 1.39 3.68 -7.14
C SER A 136 1.00 3.07 -8.49
N ALA A 137 0.66 3.91 -9.46
CA ALA A 137 0.30 3.47 -10.79
C ALA A 137 1.02 4.30 -11.86
N SER A 138 1.35 3.67 -12.98
CA SER A 138 1.77 4.43 -14.17
C SER A 138 0.58 5.22 -14.73
N SER A 139 0.85 6.26 -15.53
CA SER A 139 -0.22 7.03 -16.19
C SER A 139 -1.17 6.14 -17.01
N TYR A 140 -0.62 5.09 -17.63
CA TYR A 140 -1.41 4.11 -18.37
C TYR A 140 -2.30 3.27 -17.44
N GLY A 141 -1.74 2.76 -16.33
CA GLY A 141 -2.51 2.01 -15.33
C GLY A 141 -3.58 2.87 -14.66
N PHE A 142 -3.26 4.12 -14.32
CA PHE A 142 -4.23 5.05 -13.76
C PHE A 142 -5.39 5.35 -14.72
N LYS A 143 -5.10 5.51 -16.03
CA LYS A 143 -6.14 5.71 -17.04
C LYS A 143 -7.08 4.51 -17.11
N LYS A 144 -6.56 3.28 -17.14
CA LYS A 144 -7.38 2.06 -17.12
C LYS A 144 -8.28 1.99 -15.88
N PHE A 145 -7.73 2.34 -14.72
CA PHE A 145 -8.50 2.40 -13.48
C PHE A 145 -9.63 3.42 -13.57
N LYS A 146 -9.34 4.63 -14.04
CA LYS A 146 -10.31 5.71 -14.19
C LYS A 146 -11.42 5.36 -15.19
N ASP A 147 -11.08 4.68 -16.28
CA ASP A 147 -12.01 4.28 -17.35
C ASP A 147 -12.83 3.02 -16.97
N GLY A 148 -12.61 2.43 -15.80
CA GLY A 148 -13.31 1.22 -15.34
C GLY A 148 -12.97 -0.06 -16.10
N ASN A 149 -11.90 -0.06 -16.88
CA ASN A 149 -11.52 -1.17 -17.77
C ASN A 149 -10.60 -2.23 -17.11
N LEU A 150 -10.35 -2.14 -15.80
CA LEU A 150 -9.49 -3.09 -15.09
C LEU A 150 -10.04 -4.53 -15.10
N ILE A 151 -11.37 -4.69 -15.19
CA ILE A 151 -12.00 -6.02 -15.14
C ILE A 151 -11.83 -6.78 -16.46
N ASN A 152 -11.65 -6.07 -17.57
CA ASN A 152 -11.55 -6.65 -18.91
C ASN A 152 -10.12 -6.98 -19.31
N ASP A 153 -9.13 -6.40 -18.64
CA ASP A 153 -7.72 -6.72 -18.84
C ASP A 153 -7.32 -7.75 -17.79
N ASP A 154 -6.68 -8.86 -18.20
CA ASP A 154 -6.09 -9.79 -17.24
C ASP A 154 -5.01 -9.03 -16.43
N PRO A 155 -5.27 -8.63 -15.18
CA PRO A 155 -4.31 -7.86 -14.40
C PRO A 155 -3.06 -8.65 -14.05
N PHE A 156 -3.06 -9.94 -14.38
CA PHE A 156 -2.00 -10.89 -14.06
C PHE A 156 -1.50 -11.64 -15.33
N GLY A 157 -1.85 -11.12 -16.53
CA GLY A 157 -1.44 -11.67 -17.83
C GLY A 157 0.04 -11.85 -18.00
#